data_a3e74ac0e0892a06c81f624e51b1e59f
#
_entry.id   a3e74ac0e0892a06c81f624e51b1e59f
#
_cell.length_a   1.000
_cell.length_b   1.000
_cell.length_c   1.000
_cell.angle_alpha   90.00
_cell.angle_beta   90.00
_cell.angle_gamma   90.00
#
_symmetry.space_group_name_H-M   'P 1'
#
loop_
_entity.id
_entity.type
_entity.pdbx_description
1 polymer ?
#
loop_
_entity_poly.entity_id
_entity_poly.type
_entity_poly.pdbx_seq_one_letter_code
_entity_poly.pdbx_strand_id
1 'polypeptide(L)'
;GAETGREKAHAEMIVGLLHSPANRFAMAGARIHDYTHPHWKKDVDILVGGAGKVIAYVTIPKCTSVAQAEEMIFYIQAVAKKKKVGRQIPVHVLVETHGALHDAWELAQLPGVQVLDFGLMDFVSGHHGAINASNMRSPGQFEHPLVARAKTDVVAAALANGVVPAHNV
;
A
#
# COMPACT_ATOMS: atom_id res chain seq x y z
N GLY A 1 7.22 -8.01 7.20
CA GLY A 1 6.11 -7.87 8.13
C GLY A 1 6.53 -8.14 9.56
N ALA A 2 5.62 -7.97 10.50
CA ALA A 2 5.85 -8.33 11.89
C ALA A 2 6.03 -9.85 12.03
N GLU A 3 6.81 -10.29 13.03
CA GLU A 3 6.86 -11.70 13.39
C GLU A 3 5.50 -12.15 13.93
N THR A 4 5.11 -13.38 13.60
CA THR A 4 3.85 -13.97 14.07
C THR A 4 3.73 -13.89 15.60
N GLY A 5 2.62 -13.35 16.10
CA GLY A 5 2.36 -13.10 17.51
C GLY A 5 2.90 -11.77 18.04
N ARG A 6 3.61 -10.98 17.23
CA ARG A 6 4.14 -9.65 17.61
C ARG A 6 3.50 -8.49 16.82
N GLU A 7 2.46 -8.76 16.04
CA GLU A 7 1.83 -7.81 15.13
C GLU A 7 1.37 -6.55 15.88
N LYS A 8 0.69 -6.73 17.03
CA LYS A 8 0.24 -5.62 17.86
C LYS A 8 1.40 -4.77 18.36
N ALA A 9 2.42 -5.39 18.93
CA ALA A 9 3.59 -4.68 19.48
C ALA A 9 4.33 -3.91 18.37
N HIS A 10 4.40 -4.47 17.16
CA HIS A 10 4.99 -3.83 16.02
C HIS A 10 4.18 -2.60 15.56
N ALA A 11 2.85 -2.71 15.49
CA ALA A 11 1.99 -1.58 15.15
C ALA A 11 2.09 -0.45 16.20
N GLU A 12 2.13 -0.79 17.50
CA GLU A 12 2.33 0.18 18.59
C GLU A 12 3.70 0.85 18.52
N MET A 13 4.75 0.12 18.17
CA MET A 13 6.08 0.68 17.93
C MET A 13 6.06 1.70 16.78
N ILE A 14 5.37 1.39 15.67
CA ILE A 14 5.22 2.33 14.55
C ILE A 14 4.50 3.61 14.99
N VAL A 15 3.45 3.51 15.80
CA VAL A 15 2.78 4.69 16.38
C VAL A 15 3.78 5.56 17.15
N GLY A 16 4.63 4.94 17.98
CA GLY A 16 5.70 5.65 18.71
C GLY A 16 6.67 6.37 17.76
N LEU A 17 7.09 5.71 16.69
CA LEU A 17 7.99 6.30 15.67
C LEU A 17 7.32 7.47 14.93
N LEU A 18 6.02 7.35 14.59
CA LEU A 18 5.27 8.41 13.93
C LEU A 18 5.13 9.68 14.78
N HIS A 19 5.08 9.53 16.12
CA HIS A 19 5.06 10.64 17.07
C HIS A 19 6.46 11.16 17.46
N SER A 20 7.51 10.46 17.04
CA SER A 20 8.87 10.85 17.40
C SER A 20 9.35 12.10 16.66
N PRO A 21 10.36 12.83 17.19
CA PRO A 21 10.96 13.98 16.51
C PRO A 21 11.56 13.65 15.13
N ALA A 22 11.82 12.37 14.84
CA ALA A 22 12.29 11.95 13.52
C ALA A 22 11.25 12.18 12.42
N ASN A 23 9.95 12.12 12.74
CA ASN A 23 8.84 12.43 11.82
C ASN A 23 8.45 13.91 11.84
N ARG A 24 9.41 14.82 11.99
CA ARG A 24 9.19 16.29 12.12
C ARG A 24 8.38 16.92 10.99
N PHE A 25 8.38 16.30 9.79
CA PHE A 25 7.63 16.81 8.63
C PHE A 25 6.28 16.12 8.42
N ALA A 26 5.91 15.16 9.28
CA ALA A 26 4.69 14.34 9.18
C ALA A 26 4.52 13.70 7.77
N MET A 27 5.63 13.23 7.18
CA MET A 27 5.65 12.60 5.85
C MET A 27 5.78 11.07 5.90
N ALA A 28 5.91 10.49 7.09
CA ALA A 28 5.98 9.05 7.23
C ALA A 28 4.60 8.39 7.20
N GLY A 29 4.47 7.32 6.40
CA GLY A 29 3.30 6.44 6.37
C GLY A 29 3.60 5.08 6.96
N ALA A 30 2.61 4.20 6.94
CA ALA A 30 2.76 2.83 7.41
C ALA A 30 2.01 1.85 6.50
N ARG A 31 2.61 0.67 6.28
CA ARG A 31 1.97 -0.44 5.58
C ARG A 31 1.29 -1.35 6.61
N ILE A 32 0.04 -1.71 6.36
CA ILE A 32 -0.73 -2.69 7.13
C ILE A 32 -0.56 -4.11 6.56
N HIS A 33 -1.08 -5.11 7.25
CA HIS A 33 -1.19 -6.46 6.69
C HIS A 33 -2.18 -6.50 5.53
N ASP A 34 -2.04 -7.52 4.68
CA ASP A 34 -2.94 -7.73 3.55
C ASP A 34 -4.36 -8.12 4.00
N TYR A 35 -5.31 -8.06 3.07
CA TYR A 35 -6.72 -8.29 3.30
C TYR A 35 -7.03 -9.66 3.94
N THR A 36 -6.26 -10.69 3.63
CA THR A 36 -6.48 -12.05 4.13
C THR A 36 -5.92 -12.28 5.53
N HIS A 37 -5.04 -11.39 6.00
CA HIS A 37 -4.42 -11.51 7.31
C HIS A 37 -5.39 -11.11 8.43
N PRO A 38 -5.56 -11.91 9.50
CA PRO A 38 -6.55 -11.64 10.54
C PRO A 38 -6.31 -10.34 11.33
N HIS A 39 -5.11 -9.78 11.27
CA HIS A 39 -4.73 -8.57 12.00
C HIS A 39 -4.89 -7.26 11.22
N TRP A 40 -5.24 -7.24 9.94
CA TRP A 40 -5.24 -6.02 9.16
C TRP A 40 -6.17 -4.92 9.72
N LYS A 41 -7.37 -5.29 10.21
CA LYS A 41 -8.28 -4.33 10.88
C LYS A 41 -7.69 -3.79 12.17
N LYS A 42 -6.97 -4.63 12.90
CA LYS A 42 -6.31 -4.25 14.15
C LYS A 42 -5.13 -3.31 13.91
N ASP A 43 -4.38 -3.51 12.82
CA ASP A 43 -3.34 -2.57 12.39
C ASP A 43 -3.93 -1.17 12.14
N VAL A 44 -5.04 -1.10 11.41
CA VAL A 44 -5.74 0.15 11.17
C VAL A 44 -6.21 0.80 12.47
N ASP A 45 -6.82 0.03 13.37
CA ASP A 45 -7.28 0.53 14.67
C ASP A 45 -6.13 1.15 15.48
N ILE A 46 -4.95 0.51 15.47
CA ILE A 46 -3.76 0.98 16.20
C ILE A 46 -3.13 2.18 15.49
N LEU A 47 -2.81 2.05 14.21
CA LEU A 47 -2.07 3.07 13.46
C LEU A 47 -2.90 4.34 13.25
N VAL A 48 -4.11 4.21 12.73
CA VAL A 48 -4.98 5.36 12.49
C VAL A 48 -5.54 5.89 13.80
N GLY A 49 -5.88 5.00 14.74
CA GLY A 49 -6.38 5.39 16.06
C GLY A 49 -5.34 6.09 16.92
N GLY A 50 -4.09 5.64 16.85
CA GLY A 50 -2.98 6.18 17.65
C GLY A 50 -2.23 7.32 16.99
N ALA A 51 -2.07 7.31 15.66
CA ALA A 51 -1.24 8.27 14.93
C ALA A 51 -1.95 8.98 13.77
N GLY A 52 -3.29 8.89 13.65
CA GLY A 52 -4.03 9.42 12.49
C GLY A 52 -3.82 10.91 12.21
N LYS A 53 -3.44 11.70 13.18
CA LYS A 53 -3.14 13.13 12.99
C LYS A 53 -1.76 13.39 12.36
N VAL A 54 -0.83 12.46 12.52
CA VAL A 54 0.58 12.62 12.11
C VAL A 54 1.03 11.61 11.05
N ILE A 55 0.31 10.52 10.83
CA ILE A 55 0.59 9.57 9.77
C ILE A 55 0.30 10.21 8.41
N ALA A 56 1.22 10.16 7.48
CA ALA A 56 1.02 10.77 6.16
C ALA A 56 0.02 9.97 5.32
N TYR A 57 0.16 8.65 5.29
CA TYR A 57 -0.66 7.73 4.50
C TYR A 57 -0.65 6.32 5.11
N VAL A 58 -1.59 5.50 4.67
CA VAL A 58 -1.61 4.05 4.94
C VAL A 58 -1.42 3.32 3.62
N THR A 59 -0.47 2.37 3.58
CA THR A 59 -0.27 1.50 2.41
C THR A 59 -1.03 0.19 2.59
N ILE A 60 -1.89 -0.14 1.63
CA ILE A 60 -2.59 -1.42 1.54
C ILE A 60 -1.87 -2.34 0.54
N PRO A 61 -1.37 -3.51 0.99
CA PRO A 61 -0.65 -4.45 0.15
C PRO A 61 -1.56 -5.54 -0.42
N LYS A 62 -1.08 -6.22 -1.46
CA LYS A 62 -1.58 -7.50 -1.97
C LYS A 62 -3.08 -7.57 -2.24
N CYS A 63 -3.71 -6.45 -2.58
CA CYS A 63 -5.08 -6.50 -3.07
C CYS A 63 -5.15 -7.35 -4.33
N THR A 64 -6.20 -8.14 -4.46
CA THR A 64 -6.45 -8.98 -5.64
C THR A 64 -7.66 -8.52 -6.43
N SER A 65 -8.38 -7.51 -5.93
CA SER A 65 -9.54 -6.90 -6.60
C SER A 65 -9.83 -5.51 -6.05
N VAL A 66 -10.61 -4.74 -6.80
CA VAL A 66 -11.15 -3.44 -6.38
C VAL A 66 -11.94 -3.56 -5.08
N ALA A 67 -12.79 -4.60 -4.96
CA ALA A 67 -13.65 -4.78 -3.79
C ALA A 67 -12.86 -4.93 -2.48
N GLN A 68 -11.72 -5.65 -2.50
CA GLN A 68 -10.84 -5.74 -1.33
C GLN A 68 -10.24 -4.38 -0.96
N ALA A 69 -9.75 -3.64 -1.94
CA ALA A 69 -9.18 -2.32 -1.71
C ALA A 69 -10.24 -1.36 -1.15
N GLU A 70 -11.45 -1.38 -1.72
CA GLU A 70 -12.57 -0.55 -1.29
C GLU A 70 -12.96 -0.82 0.18
N GLU A 71 -13.06 -2.10 0.59
CA GLU A 71 -13.35 -2.45 1.98
C GLU A 71 -12.24 -1.95 2.92
N MET A 72 -10.97 -2.11 2.55
CA MET A 72 -9.85 -1.64 3.36
C MET A 72 -9.84 -0.12 3.49
N ILE A 73 -10.05 0.60 2.39
CA ILE A 73 -10.14 2.07 2.38
C ILE A 73 -11.31 2.54 3.24
N PHE A 74 -12.49 1.94 3.06
CA PHE A 74 -13.67 2.26 3.85
C PHE A 74 -13.39 2.10 5.35
N TYR A 75 -12.77 1.00 5.75
CA TYR A 75 -12.44 0.75 7.16
C TYR A 75 -11.43 1.77 7.70
N ILE A 76 -10.40 2.13 6.94
CA ILE A 76 -9.42 3.17 7.31
C ILE A 76 -10.14 4.50 7.59
N GLN A 77 -11.02 4.94 6.69
CA GLN A 77 -11.75 6.19 6.85
C GLN A 77 -12.78 6.13 8.00
N ALA A 78 -13.43 4.99 8.20
CA ALA A 78 -14.35 4.79 9.32
C ALA A 78 -13.64 4.92 10.68
N VAL A 79 -12.45 4.34 10.82
CA VAL A 79 -11.62 4.49 12.03
C VAL A 79 -11.18 5.93 12.21
N ALA A 80 -10.72 6.60 11.13
CA ALA A 80 -10.33 8.01 11.20
C ALA A 80 -11.49 8.92 11.68
N LYS A 81 -12.70 8.68 11.16
CA LYS A 81 -13.92 9.38 11.59
C LYS A 81 -14.24 9.10 13.06
N LYS A 82 -14.27 7.82 13.46
CA LYS A 82 -14.54 7.37 14.84
C LYS A 82 -13.56 7.99 15.84
N LYS A 83 -12.29 8.10 15.45
CA LYS A 83 -11.21 8.67 16.29
C LYS A 83 -11.08 10.18 16.19
N LYS A 84 -11.96 10.84 15.45
CA LYS A 84 -11.98 12.31 15.29
C LYS A 84 -10.65 12.86 14.78
N VAL A 85 -10.06 12.18 13.81
CA VAL A 85 -8.77 12.58 13.20
C VAL A 85 -8.87 13.94 12.50
N GLY A 86 -10.04 14.29 11.97
CA GLY A 86 -10.32 15.61 11.38
C GLY A 86 -9.89 15.74 9.91
N ARG A 87 -9.39 14.65 9.29
CA ARG A 87 -9.03 14.60 7.88
C ARG A 87 -9.23 13.20 7.30
N GLN A 88 -9.30 13.10 6.00
CA GLN A 88 -9.20 11.84 5.29
C GLN A 88 -7.75 11.32 5.38
N ILE A 89 -7.57 10.02 5.58
CA ILE A 89 -6.26 9.37 5.53
C ILE A 89 -5.95 9.00 4.08
N PRO A 90 -4.88 9.54 3.48
CA PRO A 90 -4.46 9.11 2.15
C PRO A 90 -4.08 7.63 2.12
N VAL A 91 -4.41 6.94 1.04
CA VAL A 91 -4.10 5.53 0.86
C VAL A 91 -3.17 5.34 -0.33
N HIS A 92 -2.13 4.57 -0.14
CA HIS A 92 -1.27 4.06 -1.20
C HIS A 92 -1.63 2.60 -1.45
N VAL A 93 -1.88 2.24 -2.70
CA VAL A 93 -2.20 0.88 -3.11
C VAL A 93 -0.98 0.23 -3.74
N LEU A 94 -0.50 -0.89 -3.16
CA LEU A 94 0.54 -1.69 -3.79
C LEU A 94 -0.05 -2.54 -4.90
N VAL A 95 0.31 -2.23 -6.13
CA VAL A 95 -0.01 -3.03 -7.32
C VAL A 95 1.09 -4.08 -7.50
N GLU A 96 0.87 -5.23 -6.90
CA GLU A 96 1.86 -6.32 -6.81
C GLU A 96 1.26 -7.71 -7.03
N THR A 97 -0.02 -7.77 -7.42
CA THR A 97 -0.75 -8.97 -7.80
C THR A 97 -1.29 -8.84 -9.21
N HIS A 98 -1.58 -9.97 -9.86
CA HIS A 98 -2.20 -9.95 -11.19
C HIS A 98 -3.57 -9.28 -11.21
N GLY A 99 -4.38 -9.50 -10.15
CA GLY A 99 -5.67 -8.85 -10.01
C GLY A 99 -5.55 -7.34 -9.85
N ALA A 100 -4.67 -6.86 -8.96
CA ALA A 100 -4.45 -5.42 -8.78
C ALA A 100 -3.91 -4.75 -10.06
N LEU A 101 -3.06 -5.44 -10.83
CA LEU A 101 -2.57 -4.91 -12.12
C LEU A 101 -3.72 -4.83 -13.14
N HIS A 102 -4.56 -5.86 -13.21
CA HIS A 102 -5.74 -5.88 -14.07
C HIS A 102 -6.70 -4.71 -13.74
N ASP A 103 -6.91 -4.49 -12.45
CA ASP A 103 -7.88 -3.51 -11.92
C ASP A 103 -7.23 -2.14 -11.63
N ALA A 104 -6.02 -1.86 -12.12
CA ALA A 104 -5.27 -0.65 -11.76
C ALA A 104 -6.02 0.66 -12.07
N TRP A 105 -6.79 0.69 -13.15
CA TRP A 105 -7.60 1.85 -13.54
C TRP A 105 -8.72 2.14 -12.56
N GLU A 106 -9.43 1.11 -12.13
CA GLU A 106 -10.51 1.20 -11.16
C GLU A 106 -9.97 1.49 -9.77
N LEU A 107 -8.84 0.89 -9.39
CA LEU A 107 -8.16 1.16 -8.12
C LEU A 107 -7.74 2.63 -8.02
N ALA A 108 -7.26 3.23 -9.11
CA ALA A 108 -6.89 4.64 -9.15
C ALA A 108 -8.08 5.60 -8.94
N GLN A 109 -9.31 5.14 -9.20
CA GLN A 109 -10.54 5.94 -9.05
C GLN A 109 -11.13 5.88 -7.64
N LEU A 110 -10.67 4.97 -6.80
CA LEU A 110 -11.22 4.81 -5.45
C LEU A 110 -10.98 6.06 -4.59
N PRO A 111 -12.00 6.55 -3.87
CA PRO A 111 -11.87 7.72 -3.03
C PRO A 111 -10.79 7.55 -1.95
N GLY A 112 -9.85 8.50 -1.91
CA GLY A 112 -8.76 8.49 -0.93
C GLY A 112 -7.48 7.80 -1.41
N VAL A 113 -7.47 7.15 -2.55
CA VAL A 113 -6.24 6.67 -3.19
C VAL A 113 -5.44 7.88 -3.66
N GLN A 114 -4.18 7.94 -3.23
CA GLN A 114 -3.24 8.99 -3.57
C GLN A 114 -2.12 8.49 -4.47
N VAL A 115 -1.73 7.23 -4.28
CA VAL A 115 -0.60 6.60 -4.98
C VAL A 115 -0.97 5.19 -5.42
N LEU A 116 -0.63 4.85 -6.66
CA LEU A 116 -0.44 3.47 -7.09
C LEU A 116 1.07 3.16 -7.07
N ASP A 117 1.47 2.24 -6.23
CA ASP A 117 2.87 1.86 -6.03
C ASP A 117 3.14 0.46 -6.58
N PHE A 118 4.05 0.34 -7.56
CA PHE A 118 4.35 -0.95 -8.16
C PHE A 118 5.26 -1.80 -7.27
N GLY A 119 4.73 -2.91 -6.75
CA GLY A 119 5.45 -3.85 -5.88
C GLY A 119 6.20 -4.92 -6.67
N LEU A 120 7.42 -4.61 -7.12
CA LEU A 120 8.23 -5.47 -8.01
C LEU A 120 8.45 -6.89 -7.45
N MET A 121 8.79 -7.03 -6.17
CA MET A 121 9.20 -8.32 -5.61
C MET A 121 8.05 -9.32 -5.57
N ASP A 122 6.91 -8.91 -5.05
CA ASP A 122 5.71 -9.77 -4.98
C ASP A 122 5.15 -10.02 -6.39
N PHE A 123 5.21 -9.03 -7.29
CA PHE A 123 4.84 -9.20 -8.69
C PHE A 123 5.68 -10.29 -9.39
N VAL A 124 7.00 -10.25 -9.25
CA VAL A 124 7.89 -11.27 -9.83
C VAL A 124 7.65 -12.64 -9.18
N SER A 125 7.49 -12.69 -7.85
CA SER A 125 7.20 -13.92 -7.13
C SER A 125 5.87 -14.54 -7.55
N GLY A 126 4.86 -13.73 -7.80
CA GLY A 126 3.53 -14.15 -8.28
C GLY A 126 3.55 -14.78 -9.70
N HIS A 127 4.64 -14.63 -10.45
CA HIS A 127 4.81 -15.28 -11.76
C HIS A 127 5.37 -16.71 -11.68
N HIS A 128 5.56 -17.27 -10.49
CA HIS A 128 5.94 -18.67 -10.27
C HIS A 128 7.13 -19.15 -11.13
N GLY A 129 8.14 -18.29 -11.29
CA GLY A 129 9.35 -18.58 -12.05
C GLY A 129 9.31 -18.19 -13.54
N ALA A 130 8.18 -17.75 -14.08
CA ALA A 130 8.13 -17.19 -15.44
C ALA A 130 8.96 -15.91 -15.60
N ILE A 131 9.19 -15.19 -14.51
CA ILE A 131 10.16 -14.10 -14.42
C ILE A 131 11.28 -14.55 -13.49
N ASN A 132 12.51 -14.59 -13.98
CA ASN A 132 13.65 -14.95 -13.17
C ASN A 132 13.92 -13.88 -12.09
N ALA A 133 14.26 -14.31 -10.87
CA ALA A 133 14.54 -13.42 -9.75
C ALA A 133 15.66 -12.40 -10.02
N SER A 134 16.59 -12.69 -10.93
CA SER A 134 17.62 -11.75 -11.37
C SER A 134 17.02 -10.46 -12.00
N ASN A 135 15.81 -10.56 -12.55
CA ASN A 135 15.10 -9.41 -13.12
C ASN A 135 14.50 -8.45 -12.05
N MET A 136 14.66 -8.76 -10.75
CA MET A 136 14.38 -7.78 -9.68
C MET A 136 15.50 -6.74 -9.53
N ARG A 137 16.64 -6.93 -10.21
CA ARG A 137 17.79 -6.01 -10.19
C ARG A 137 17.88 -5.23 -11.48
N SER A 138 18.63 -4.14 -11.46
CA SER A 138 19.02 -3.42 -12.68
C SER A 138 19.99 -4.28 -13.49
N PRO A 139 19.90 -4.31 -14.84
CA PRO A 139 18.90 -3.60 -15.67
C PRO A 139 17.57 -4.36 -15.85
N GLY A 140 17.49 -5.64 -15.46
CA GLY A 140 16.39 -6.55 -15.75
C GLY A 140 15.00 -6.02 -15.36
N GLN A 141 14.90 -5.33 -14.22
CA GLN A 141 13.63 -4.71 -13.79
C GLN A 141 13.11 -3.60 -14.72
N PHE A 142 13.95 -3.10 -15.63
CA PHE A 142 13.58 -2.09 -16.63
C PHE A 142 13.45 -2.67 -18.05
N GLU A 143 14.04 -3.84 -18.29
CA GLU A 143 14.15 -4.46 -19.63
C GLU A 143 13.22 -5.66 -19.80
N HIS A 144 12.90 -6.38 -18.72
CA HIS A 144 12.03 -7.55 -18.81
C HIS A 144 10.62 -7.16 -19.25
N PRO A 145 10.10 -7.69 -20.38
CA PRO A 145 8.89 -7.19 -21.01
C PRO A 145 7.66 -7.24 -20.11
N LEU A 146 7.48 -8.27 -19.28
CA LEU A 146 6.35 -8.36 -18.36
C LEU A 146 6.43 -7.32 -17.25
N VAL A 147 7.64 -7.03 -16.75
CA VAL A 147 7.83 -6.01 -15.71
C VAL A 147 7.67 -4.61 -16.29
N ALA A 148 8.27 -4.34 -17.44
CA ALA A 148 8.15 -3.06 -18.14
C ALA A 148 6.70 -2.73 -18.48
N ARG A 149 5.94 -3.71 -19.00
CA ARG A 149 4.52 -3.58 -19.26
C ARG A 149 3.75 -3.22 -17.99
N ALA A 150 3.94 -3.96 -16.90
CA ALA A 150 3.22 -3.73 -15.65
C ALA A 150 3.49 -2.31 -15.10
N LYS A 151 4.74 -1.85 -15.12
CA LYS A 151 5.09 -0.47 -14.75
C LYS A 151 4.39 0.57 -15.62
N THR A 152 4.36 0.35 -16.93
CA THR A 152 3.69 1.26 -17.88
C THR A 152 2.19 1.32 -17.61
N ASP A 153 1.54 0.18 -17.38
CA ASP A 153 0.11 0.11 -17.08
C ASP A 153 -0.23 0.85 -15.78
N VAL A 154 0.58 0.67 -14.72
CA VAL A 154 0.40 1.39 -13.44
C VAL A 154 0.58 2.90 -13.62
N VAL A 155 1.60 3.34 -14.35
CA VAL A 155 1.84 4.77 -14.63
C VAL A 155 0.68 5.36 -15.41
N ALA A 156 0.20 4.67 -16.45
CA ALA A 156 -0.91 5.14 -17.27
C ALA A 156 -2.20 5.28 -16.45
N ALA A 157 -2.54 4.24 -15.67
CA ALA A 157 -3.73 4.24 -14.81
C ALA A 157 -3.68 5.35 -13.76
N ALA A 158 -2.53 5.53 -13.10
CA ALA A 158 -2.35 6.56 -12.08
C ALA A 158 -2.50 7.97 -12.67
N LEU A 159 -1.73 8.29 -13.70
CA LEU A 159 -1.73 9.65 -14.29
C LEU A 159 -3.07 10.02 -14.91
N ALA A 160 -3.76 9.08 -15.56
CA ALA A 160 -5.07 9.32 -16.15
C ALA A 160 -6.13 9.70 -15.10
N ASN A 161 -5.95 9.28 -13.84
CA ASN A 161 -6.86 9.54 -12.73
C ASN A 161 -6.34 10.58 -11.72
N GLY A 162 -5.25 11.28 -12.04
CA GLY A 162 -4.66 12.30 -11.17
C GLY A 162 -4.03 11.73 -9.89
N VAL A 163 -3.67 10.45 -9.91
CA VAL A 163 -3.00 9.72 -8.82
C VAL A 163 -1.50 9.64 -9.10
N VAL A 164 -0.68 9.62 -8.08
CA VAL A 164 0.78 9.56 -8.25
C VAL A 164 1.23 8.12 -8.52
N PRO A 165 1.93 7.84 -9.62
CA PRO A 165 2.60 6.56 -9.79
C PRO A 165 3.88 6.51 -8.98
N ALA A 166 4.11 5.41 -8.26
CA ALA A 166 5.34 5.15 -7.54
C ALA A 166 5.91 3.77 -7.92
N HIS A 167 7.20 3.62 -7.72
CA HIS A 167 7.90 2.36 -7.90
C HIS A 167 8.97 2.23 -6.81
N ASN A 168 8.87 1.17 -6.04
CA ASN A 168 9.93 0.80 -5.10
C ASN A 168 11.02 -0.01 -5.81
N VAL A 169 12.23 0.12 -5.37
CA VAL A 169 13.40 -0.64 -5.82
C VAL A 169 13.92 -1.54 -4.72
#